data_13d1c86db03a02e4e3f8398953926ac1
#
_entry.id   13d1c86db03a02e4e3f8398953926ac1
#
_cell.length_a   1.000
_cell.length_b   1.000
_cell.length_c   1.000
_cell.angle_alpha   90.00
_cell.angle_beta   90.00
_cell.angle_gamma   90.00
#
_symmetry.space_group_name_H-M   'P 1'
#
loop_
_entity.id
_entity.type
_entity.pdbx_description
1 polymer ?
#
loop_
_entity_poly.entity_id
_entity_poly.type
_entity_poly.pdbx_seq_one_letter_code
_entity_poly.pdbx_strand_id
1 'polypeptide(L)'
;MPLDQDPSPPKPRSEAFRALYAISTAFSLATDSIRAHKLRSFLTLLGVIIGVGSVILVGSAINGIDSYAEESTSKAFGGSSFFLSQVTNASSRQEFFGKLKRNRRIDWSHFTYLQETVGDQLLLSPYRGLRQDVKRGSQTVEDCQVIGSFAALPDIREIRIASGRFFTDQEDISRQQVAVIGHELQERLFPGTNPLGKTINIRGRDFLVIGVQERLGSAFGQSQDSVAYIPYRAMVRVWGTVPNLTVLGAPRPESGLSLDEAVDAARVALRVRFKQKPSEADKFDTLTPDAIRGFIANITGLISVVVVPVTAISLLV
;
A
#
# COMPACT_ATOMS: atom_id res chain seq x y z
N MET A 1 -71.96 24.36 70.15
CA MET A 1 -70.87 23.34 70.25
C MET A 1 -70.59 22.91 68.84
N PRO A 2 -69.55 23.46 68.17
CA PRO A 2 -69.18 23.09 66.78
C PRO A 2 -68.11 21.99 66.86
N LEU A 3 -68.34 20.96 66.05
CA LEU A 3 -67.47 19.75 65.93
C LEU A 3 -66.17 20.13 65.20
N ASP A 4 -65.10 19.61 65.83
CA ASP A 4 -63.70 19.63 65.42
C ASP A 4 -63.50 19.06 64.01
N GLN A 5 -62.91 19.83 63.10
CA GLN A 5 -62.51 19.36 61.76
C GLN A 5 -61.10 18.75 61.85
N ASP A 6 -61.08 17.46 61.72
CA ASP A 6 -59.88 16.64 61.59
C ASP A 6 -59.03 17.09 60.41
N PRO A 7 -57.72 17.37 60.52
CA PRO A 7 -56.88 17.81 59.41
C PRO A 7 -56.67 16.68 58.40
N SER A 8 -57.04 16.90 57.17
CA SER A 8 -56.82 16.01 56.03
C SER A 8 -55.33 15.64 55.86
N PRO A 9 -55.05 14.38 55.53
CA PRO A 9 -53.67 13.92 55.39
C PRO A 9 -52.97 14.64 54.21
N PRO A 10 -51.65 14.92 54.33
CA PRO A 10 -50.89 15.62 53.27
C PRO A 10 -50.85 14.77 52.00
N LYS A 11 -51.18 15.41 50.83
CA LYS A 11 -51.16 14.79 49.49
C LYS A 11 -49.81 14.16 49.21
N PRO A 12 -49.71 12.92 48.66
CA PRO A 12 -48.47 12.27 48.34
C PRO A 12 -47.71 13.09 47.32
N ARG A 13 -46.47 13.49 47.65
CA ARG A 13 -45.56 14.15 46.69
C ARG A 13 -45.35 13.24 45.50
N SER A 14 -45.51 13.78 44.29
CA SER A 14 -45.42 13.04 43.02
C SER A 14 -44.13 12.18 42.97
N GLU A 15 -44.23 10.97 42.44
CA GLU A 15 -43.09 10.04 42.30
C GLU A 15 -41.88 10.66 41.62
N ALA A 16 -42.14 11.58 40.67
CA ALA A 16 -41.09 12.36 39.99
C ALA A 16 -40.31 13.25 40.96
N PHE A 17 -40.95 13.84 41.99
CA PHE A 17 -40.26 14.68 42.98
C PHE A 17 -39.41 13.87 43.94
N ARG A 18 -39.84 12.64 44.27
CA ARG A 18 -39.06 11.67 45.09
C ARG A 18 -37.84 11.17 44.32
N ALA A 19 -37.98 10.87 43.01
CA ALA A 19 -36.87 10.46 42.13
C ALA A 19 -35.81 11.57 41.98
N LEU A 20 -36.23 12.82 41.75
CA LEU A 20 -35.33 13.96 41.68
C LEU A 20 -34.57 14.24 42.97
N TYR A 21 -35.23 14.08 44.13
CA TYR A 21 -34.61 14.27 45.43
C TYR A 21 -33.64 13.14 45.72
N ALA A 22 -33.98 11.88 45.41
CA ALA A 22 -33.08 10.75 45.54
C ALA A 22 -31.82 10.89 44.67
N ILE A 23 -31.93 11.37 43.43
CA ILE A 23 -30.83 11.64 42.53
C ILE A 23 -29.93 12.77 43.08
N SER A 24 -30.51 13.86 43.56
CA SER A 24 -29.72 14.98 44.15
C SER A 24 -28.98 14.58 45.41
N THR A 25 -29.61 13.77 46.26
CA THR A 25 -28.99 13.24 47.49
C THR A 25 -27.86 12.22 47.16
N ALA A 26 -28.08 11.36 46.17
CA ALA A 26 -27.06 10.42 45.70
C ALA A 26 -25.86 11.17 45.10
N PHE A 27 -26.08 12.24 44.34
CA PHE A 27 -25.02 13.08 43.78
C PHE A 27 -24.22 13.82 44.84
N SER A 28 -24.87 14.36 45.90
CA SER A 28 -24.13 15.03 46.98
C SER A 28 -23.29 14.02 47.79
N LEU A 29 -23.86 12.84 48.11
CA LEU A 29 -23.11 11.78 48.80
C LEU A 29 -21.91 11.27 47.99
N ALA A 30 -22.08 11.10 46.67
CA ALA A 30 -20.99 10.75 45.77
C ALA A 30 -19.87 11.81 45.75
N THR A 31 -20.25 13.10 45.71
CA THR A 31 -19.30 14.20 45.70
C THR A 31 -18.53 14.31 47.01
N ASP A 32 -19.19 14.10 48.14
CA ASP A 32 -18.55 14.11 49.46
C ASP A 32 -17.62 12.90 49.66
N SER A 33 -18.00 11.73 49.13
CA SER A 33 -17.14 10.52 49.13
C SER A 33 -15.86 10.76 48.28
N ILE A 34 -15.98 11.39 47.09
CA ILE A 34 -14.82 11.73 46.27
C ILE A 34 -13.91 12.73 47.01
N ARG A 35 -14.48 13.72 47.70
CA ARG A 35 -13.71 14.72 48.47
C ARG A 35 -13.01 14.12 49.69
N ALA A 36 -13.62 13.13 50.37
CA ALA A 36 -13.02 12.46 51.48
C ALA A 36 -11.82 11.57 51.12
N HIS A 37 -11.80 11.03 49.87
CA HIS A 37 -10.74 10.14 49.36
C HIS A 37 -10.11 10.62 48.07
N LYS A 38 -9.74 11.90 48.01
CA LYS A 38 -9.26 12.58 46.80
C LYS A 38 -8.17 11.83 46.04
N LEU A 39 -7.17 11.29 46.75
CA LEU A 39 -6.04 10.59 46.12
C LEU A 39 -6.47 9.29 45.46
N ARG A 40 -7.34 8.50 46.10
CA ARG A 40 -7.86 7.24 45.55
C ARG A 40 -8.73 7.53 44.33
N SER A 41 -9.66 8.47 44.43
CA SER A 41 -10.55 8.84 43.32
C SER A 41 -9.78 9.41 42.15
N PHE A 42 -8.72 10.21 42.37
CA PHE A 42 -7.85 10.68 41.33
C PHE A 42 -7.09 9.57 40.62
N LEU A 43 -6.51 8.61 41.38
CA LEU A 43 -5.76 7.51 40.83
C LEU A 43 -6.66 6.55 40.01
N THR A 44 -7.85 6.23 40.50
CA THR A 44 -8.81 5.41 39.74
C THR A 44 -9.30 6.12 38.47
N LEU A 45 -9.63 7.41 38.58
CA LEU A 45 -10.03 8.20 37.40
C LEU A 45 -8.90 8.29 36.36
N LEU A 46 -7.66 8.52 36.83
CA LEU A 46 -6.48 8.56 35.96
C LEU A 46 -6.25 7.23 35.28
N GLY A 47 -6.39 6.11 35.99
CA GLY A 47 -6.29 4.76 35.43
C GLY A 47 -7.31 4.52 34.32
N VAL A 48 -8.59 4.90 34.56
CA VAL A 48 -9.65 4.78 33.55
C VAL A 48 -9.39 5.67 32.34
N ILE A 49 -8.97 6.95 32.55
CA ILE A 49 -8.65 7.86 31.44
C ILE A 49 -7.50 7.31 30.60
N ILE A 50 -6.42 6.84 31.22
CA ILE A 50 -5.28 6.27 30.51
C ILE A 50 -5.71 4.98 29.79
N GLY A 51 -6.46 4.11 30.43
CA GLY A 51 -6.93 2.84 29.84
C GLY A 51 -7.82 3.07 28.62
N VAL A 52 -8.87 3.86 28.76
CA VAL A 52 -9.79 4.18 27.65
C VAL A 52 -9.08 4.97 26.57
N GLY A 53 -8.29 5.98 26.96
CA GLY A 53 -7.51 6.77 26.01
C GLY A 53 -6.55 5.93 25.18
N SER A 54 -5.86 4.95 25.80
CA SER A 54 -4.97 4.03 25.10
C SER A 54 -5.71 3.15 24.09
N VAL A 55 -6.90 2.61 24.44
CA VAL A 55 -7.71 1.80 23.51
C VAL A 55 -8.13 2.62 22.28
N ILE A 56 -8.63 3.85 22.51
CA ILE A 56 -9.05 4.73 21.41
C ILE A 56 -7.85 5.10 20.53
N LEU A 57 -6.71 5.44 21.13
CA LEU A 57 -5.51 5.84 20.40
C LEU A 57 -4.97 4.70 19.53
N VAL A 58 -4.91 3.49 20.08
CA VAL A 58 -4.45 2.30 19.34
C VAL A 58 -5.44 1.93 18.24
N GLY A 59 -6.74 1.93 18.52
CA GLY A 59 -7.76 1.66 17.49
C GLY A 59 -7.69 2.67 16.32
N SER A 60 -7.50 3.95 16.63
CA SER A 60 -7.32 4.99 15.61
C SER A 60 -6.02 4.81 14.81
N ALA A 61 -4.93 4.40 15.47
CA ALA A 61 -3.67 4.12 14.81
C ALA A 61 -3.77 2.92 13.86
N ILE A 62 -4.45 1.84 14.26
CA ILE A 62 -4.69 0.66 13.40
C ILE A 62 -5.50 1.05 12.16
N ASN A 63 -6.62 1.75 12.33
CA ASN A 63 -7.42 2.21 11.19
C ASN A 63 -6.61 3.14 10.26
N GLY A 64 -5.74 3.98 10.83
CA GLY A 64 -4.84 4.83 10.06
C GLY A 64 -3.83 4.03 9.23
N ILE A 65 -3.27 2.95 9.79
CA ILE A 65 -2.35 2.05 9.08
C ILE A 65 -3.07 1.32 7.95
N ASP A 66 -4.27 0.82 8.16
CA ASP A 66 -5.04 0.10 7.15
C ASP A 66 -5.40 1.03 5.97
N SER A 67 -5.88 2.25 6.24
CA SER A 67 -6.16 3.24 5.20
C SER A 67 -4.90 3.65 4.43
N TYR A 68 -3.78 3.86 5.15
CA TYR A 68 -2.48 4.17 4.53
C TYR A 68 -1.97 3.01 3.67
N ALA A 69 -2.17 1.77 4.11
CA ALA A 69 -1.79 0.58 3.36
C ALA A 69 -2.58 0.44 2.05
N GLU A 70 -3.89 0.69 2.09
CA GLU A 70 -4.75 0.66 0.91
C GLU A 70 -4.34 1.71 -0.11
N GLU A 71 -4.20 2.97 0.32
CA GLU A 71 -3.77 4.07 -0.53
C GLU A 71 -2.36 3.84 -1.11
N SER A 72 -1.41 3.43 -0.27
CA SER A 72 -0.03 3.16 -0.69
C SER A 72 0.06 1.99 -1.66
N THR A 73 -0.72 0.93 -1.44
CA THR A 73 -0.76 -0.22 -2.34
C THR A 73 -1.32 0.17 -3.71
N SER A 74 -2.41 0.93 -3.74
CA SER A 74 -2.99 1.44 -4.99
C SER A 74 -2.00 2.33 -5.75
N LYS A 75 -1.30 3.24 -5.10
CA LYS A 75 -0.28 4.10 -5.73
C LYS A 75 0.93 3.32 -6.24
N ALA A 76 1.41 2.34 -5.47
CA ALA A 76 2.61 1.57 -5.81
C ALA A 76 2.40 0.55 -6.93
N PHE A 77 1.21 -0.07 -6.99
CA PHE A 77 0.95 -1.21 -7.87
C PHE A 77 -0.12 -0.93 -8.93
N GLY A 78 -0.93 0.14 -8.79
CA GLY A 78 -2.21 0.24 -9.49
C GLY A 78 -3.25 -0.70 -8.85
N GLY A 79 -4.54 -0.48 -9.13
CA GLY A 79 -5.61 -1.26 -8.48
C GLY A 79 -5.68 -2.72 -8.92
N SER A 80 -5.25 -3.03 -10.14
CA SER A 80 -5.54 -4.31 -10.83
C SER A 80 -4.31 -4.96 -11.43
N SER A 81 -3.12 -4.79 -10.84
CA SER A 81 -1.89 -5.40 -11.35
C SER A 81 -1.29 -6.46 -10.42
N PHE A 82 -0.51 -7.37 -10.99
CA PHE A 82 0.22 -8.39 -10.25
C PHE A 82 1.65 -8.54 -10.76
N PHE A 83 2.53 -9.03 -9.90
CA PHE A 83 3.90 -9.37 -10.27
C PHE A 83 4.12 -10.88 -10.27
N LEU A 84 4.88 -11.36 -11.24
CA LEU A 84 5.38 -12.72 -11.31
C LEU A 84 6.90 -12.68 -11.32
N SER A 85 7.54 -13.40 -10.43
CA SER A 85 9.01 -13.52 -10.39
C SER A 85 9.44 -14.81 -9.70
N GLN A 86 10.73 -15.11 -9.70
CA GLN A 86 11.27 -16.23 -8.94
C GLN A 86 10.98 -16.07 -7.44
N VAL A 87 11.19 -14.87 -6.90
CA VAL A 87 10.85 -14.49 -5.52
C VAL A 87 10.36 -13.06 -5.54
N THR A 88 9.15 -12.82 -5.06
CA THR A 88 8.55 -11.47 -4.97
C THR A 88 8.55 -10.94 -3.54
N ASN A 89 8.33 -11.82 -2.56
CA ASN A 89 8.29 -11.48 -1.14
C ASN A 89 8.85 -12.63 -0.30
N ALA A 90 9.36 -12.30 0.87
CA ALA A 90 9.74 -13.28 1.89
C ALA A 90 9.71 -12.59 3.26
N SER A 91 9.07 -13.24 4.23
CA SER A 91 8.96 -12.73 5.61
C SER A 91 10.25 -12.91 6.42
N SER A 92 11.15 -13.77 5.94
CA SER A 92 12.42 -14.05 6.59
C SER A 92 13.52 -14.37 5.57
N ARG A 93 14.78 -14.23 6.01
CA ARG A 93 15.94 -14.63 5.21
C ARG A 93 15.91 -16.13 4.86
N GLN A 94 15.46 -16.98 5.78
CA GLN A 94 15.35 -18.42 5.56
C GLN A 94 14.30 -18.74 4.49
N GLU A 95 13.15 -18.10 4.52
CA GLU A 95 12.11 -18.22 3.51
C GLU A 95 12.61 -17.76 2.14
N PHE A 96 13.30 -16.61 2.09
CA PHE A 96 13.90 -16.10 0.85
C PHE A 96 14.83 -17.12 0.19
N PHE A 97 15.77 -17.67 0.94
CA PHE A 97 16.68 -18.70 0.39
C PHE A 97 15.97 -20.01 0.07
N GLY A 98 14.94 -20.38 0.84
CA GLY A 98 14.08 -21.53 0.55
C GLY A 98 13.35 -21.37 -0.80
N LYS A 99 12.72 -20.23 -1.00
CA LYS A 99 12.05 -19.89 -2.26
C LYS A 99 13.05 -19.82 -3.43
N LEU A 100 14.20 -19.18 -3.23
CA LEU A 100 15.23 -19.07 -4.26
C LEU A 100 15.76 -20.43 -4.75
N LYS A 101 15.85 -21.43 -3.86
CA LYS A 101 16.25 -22.81 -4.19
C LYS A 101 15.12 -23.60 -4.87
N ARG A 102 13.88 -23.42 -4.43
CA ARG A 102 12.70 -24.14 -4.93
C ARG A 102 12.20 -23.57 -6.26
N ASN A 103 12.14 -22.25 -6.36
CA ASN A 103 11.52 -21.56 -7.46
C ASN A 103 12.45 -21.46 -8.67
N ARG A 104 11.87 -21.53 -9.85
CA ARG A 104 12.59 -21.38 -11.12
C ARG A 104 12.67 -19.90 -11.50
N ARG A 105 13.73 -19.55 -12.19
CA ARG A 105 13.85 -18.24 -12.81
C ARG A 105 12.86 -18.10 -13.94
N ILE A 106 12.25 -16.94 -14.05
CA ILE A 106 11.47 -16.56 -15.22
C ILE A 106 12.43 -15.87 -16.18
N ASP A 107 12.79 -16.52 -17.27
CA ASP A 107 13.62 -15.96 -18.31
C ASP A 107 12.80 -15.40 -19.48
N TRP A 108 13.49 -14.88 -20.49
CA TRP A 108 12.82 -14.32 -21.67
C TRP A 108 11.95 -15.31 -22.42
N SER A 109 12.33 -16.58 -22.49
CA SER A 109 11.55 -17.61 -23.16
C SER A 109 10.24 -17.92 -22.44
N HIS A 110 10.23 -17.83 -21.13
CA HIS A 110 9.02 -17.96 -20.31
C HIS A 110 8.09 -16.76 -20.48
N PHE A 111 8.67 -15.54 -20.56
CA PHE A 111 7.91 -14.33 -20.82
C PHE A 111 7.27 -14.33 -22.21
N THR A 112 8.01 -14.72 -23.26
CA THR A 112 7.47 -14.86 -24.62
C THR A 112 6.33 -15.87 -24.64
N TYR A 113 6.51 -17.03 -23.99
CA TYR A 113 5.46 -18.04 -23.89
C TYR A 113 4.20 -17.52 -23.19
N LEU A 114 4.36 -16.72 -22.11
CA LEU A 114 3.20 -16.07 -21.48
C LEU A 114 2.49 -15.13 -22.44
N GLN A 115 3.23 -14.30 -23.17
CA GLN A 115 2.64 -13.38 -24.15
C GLN A 115 1.87 -14.13 -25.25
N GLU A 116 2.41 -15.24 -25.75
CA GLU A 116 1.77 -16.08 -26.78
C GLU A 116 0.53 -16.82 -26.25
N THR A 117 0.52 -17.20 -24.97
CA THR A 117 -0.53 -18.05 -24.40
C THR A 117 -1.69 -17.26 -23.80
N VAL A 118 -1.40 -16.16 -23.11
CA VAL A 118 -2.41 -15.37 -22.38
C VAL A 118 -2.38 -13.87 -22.73
N GLY A 119 -1.58 -13.45 -23.70
CA GLY A 119 -1.45 -12.05 -24.10
C GLY A 119 -2.72 -11.43 -24.70
N ASP A 120 -3.65 -12.26 -25.21
CA ASP A 120 -4.96 -11.79 -25.67
C ASP A 120 -5.89 -11.39 -24.50
N GLN A 121 -5.65 -11.95 -23.33
CA GLN A 121 -6.46 -11.71 -22.12
C GLN A 121 -5.76 -10.79 -21.13
N LEU A 122 -4.42 -10.76 -21.14
CA LEU A 122 -3.60 -10.03 -20.18
C LEU A 122 -2.70 -9.00 -20.85
N LEU A 123 -2.54 -7.85 -20.21
CA LEU A 123 -1.44 -6.95 -20.48
C LEU A 123 -0.23 -7.46 -19.70
N LEU A 124 0.89 -7.66 -20.38
CA LEU A 124 2.12 -8.16 -19.79
C LEU A 124 3.30 -7.27 -20.15
N SER A 125 4.13 -6.94 -19.17
CA SER A 125 5.35 -6.17 -19.35
C SER A 125 6.49 -6.76 -18.52
N PRO A 126 7.70 -6.90 -19.07
CA PRO A 126 8.87 -7.07 -18.22
C PRO A 126 9.04 -5.81 -17.38
N TYR A 127 9.44 -6.00 -16.14
CA TYR A 127 9.66 -4.92 -15.19
C TYR A 127 11.04 -5.06 -14.56
N ARG A 128 11.84 -4.00 -14.66
CA ARG A 128 13.13 -3.93 -14.00
C ARG A 128 13.32 -2.55 -13.40
N GLY A 129 13.36 -2.47 -12.08
CA GLY A 129 13.67 -1.25 -11.34
C GLY A 129 15.12 -1.25 -10.88
N LEU A 130 15.81 -0.13 -11.05
CA LEU A 130 17.16 0.12 -10.54
C LEU A 130 17.20 1.49 -9.89
N ARG A 131 17.95 1.66 -8.81
CA ARG A 131 18.22 2.99 -8.25
C ARG A 131 19.47 3.56 -8.89
N GLN A 132 19.36 4.75 -9.45
CA GLN A 132 20.41 5.42 -10.19
C GLN A 132 20.30 6.93 -10.02
N ASP A 133 21.43 7.61 -10.13
CA ASP A 133 21.46 9.06 -10.22
C ASP A 133 21.03 9.52 -11.60
N VAL A 134 20.16 10.51 -11.66
CA VAL A 134 19.71 11.16 -12.89
C VAL A 134 20.26 12.58 -12.90
N LYS A 135 20.94 12.94 -13.98
CA LYS A 135 21.67 14.20 -14.09
C LYS A 135 21.19 15.03 -15.26
N ARG A 136 21.28 16.34 -15.10
CA ARG A 136 21.12 17.31 -16.20
C ARG A 136 22.02 18.51 -15.94
N GLY A 137 23.07 18.67 -16.77
CA GLY A 137 24.09 19.69 -16.52
C GLY A 137 24.74 19.53 -15.15
N SER A 138 24.67 20.54 -14.33
CA SER A 138 25.19 20.52 -12.94
C SER A 138 24.18 19.96 -11.93
N GLN A 139 22.93 19.77 -12.30
CA GLN A 139 21.89 19.26 -11.40
C GLN A 139 21.91 17.73 -11.36
N THR A 140 21.79 17.16 -10.15
CA THR A 140 21.72 15.72 -9.93
C THR A 140 20.59 15.43 -8.95
N VAL A 141 19.77 14.43 -9.28
CA VAL A 141 18.84 13.80 -8.35
C VAL A 141 19.36 12.40 -8.09
N GLU A 142 19.77 12.18 -6.85
CA GLU A 142 20.35 10.91 -6.42
C GLU A 142 19.26 9.89 -6.12
N ASP A 143 19.62 8.61 -6.22
CA ASP A 143 18.79 7.47 -5.83
C ASP A 143 17.40 7.43 -6.49
N CYS A 144 17.28 7.90 -7.74
CA CYS A 144 16.06 7.85 -8.51
C CYS A 144 15.73 6.42 -8.94
N GLN A 145 14.46 6.08 -8.97
CA GLN A 145 14.01 4.80 -9.49
C GLN A 145 13.97 4.83 -11.03
N VAL A 146 14.89 4.16 -11.69
CA VAL A 146 14.87 3.97 -13.15
C VAL A 146 14.19 2.65 -13.47
N ILE A 147 13.06 2.71 -14.18
CA ILE A 147 12.22 1.56 -14.50
C ILE A 147 12.26 1.30 -15.99
N GLY A 148 12.72 0.09 -16.36
CA GLY A 148 12.62 -0.44 -17.71
C GLY A 148 11.37 -1.30 -17.87
N SER A 149 10.56 -0.98 -18.87
CA SER A 149 9.27 -1.66 -19.11
C SER A 149 8.88 -1.62 -20.59
N PHE A 150 7.77 -2.26 -20.92
CA PHE A 150 7.10 -2.10 -22.22
C PHE A 150 6.12 -0.92 -22.19
N ALA A 151 5.63 -0.56 -23.38
CA ALA A 151 4.67 0.51 -23.59
C ALA A 151 3.34 0.33 -22.84
N ALA A 152 2.96 -0.90 -22.53
CA ALA A 152 1.75 -1.24 -21.78
C ALA A 152 1.81 -0.89 -20.27
N LEU A 153 2.95 -0.44 -19.74
CA LEU A 153 3.08 -0.13 -18.31
C LEU A 153 2.07 0.89 -17.77
N PRO A 154 1.75 2.00 -18.48
CA PRO A 154 0.75 2.95 -18.02
C PRO A 154 -0.63 2.31 -17.83
N ASP A 155 -1.05 1.44 -18.74
CA ASP A 155 -2.34 0.76 -18.66
C ASP A 155 -2.37 -0.28 -17.54
N ILE A 156 -1.24 -0.96 -17.30
CA ILE A 156 -1.11 -1.95 -16.22
C ILE A 156 -1.12 -1.29 -14.83
N ARG A 157 -0.45 -0.14 -14.68
CA ARG A 157 -0.29 0.55 -13.38
C ARG A 157 -1.13 1.80 -13.24
N GLU A 158 -2.02 2.09 -14.19
CA GLU A 158 -2.86 3.28 -14.19
C GLU A 158 -2.06 4.59 -14.10
N ILE A 159 -0.89 4.63 -14.76
CA ILE A 159 0.00 5.80 -14.74
C ILE A 159 -0.55 6.85 -15.70
N ARG A 160 -0.91 8.02 -15.18
CA ARG A 160 -1.36 9.16 -15.98
C ARG A 160 -0.19 10.05 -16.38
N ILE A 161 -0.24 10.55 -17.61
CA ILE A 161 0.76 11.47 -18.17
C ILE A 161 0.22 12.89 -18.11
N ALA A 162 0.91 13.77 -17.36
CA ALA A 162 0.53 15.17 -17.21
C ALA A 162 0.89 15.98 -18.46
N SER A 163 2.00 15.67 -19.12
CA SER A 163 2.42 16.33 -20.34
C SER A 163 3.26 15.40 -21.22
N GLY A 164 3.14 15.57 -22.55
CA GLY A 164 3.79 14.69 -23.50
C GLY A 164 3.07 13.35 -23.68
N ARG A 165 3.83 12.27 -23.80
CA ARG A 165 3.31 10.91 -23.98
C ARG A 165 4.23 9.85 -23.36
N PHE A 166 3.73 8.64 -23.23
CA PHE A 166 4.56 7.48 -22.93
C PHE A 166 5.22 6.96 -24.22
N PHE A 167 6.27 6.15 -24.12
CA PHE A 167 6.93 5.54 -25.27
C PHE A 167 6.06 4.41 -25.85
N THR A 168 6.29 4.14 -27.14
CA THR A 168 5.59 3.13 -27.92
C THR A 168 6.38 1.81 -27.97
N ASP A 169 5.73 0.73 -28.38
CA ASP A 169 6.39 -0.56 -28.62
C ASP A 169 7.48 -0.45 -29.70
N GLN A 170 7.26 0.39 -30.72
CA GLN A 170 8.25 0.62 -31.75
C GLN A 170 9.53 1.30 -31.21
N GLU A 171 9.39 2.21 -30.25
CA GLU A 171 10.52 2.86 -29.58
C GLU A 171 11.27 1.87 -28.69
N ASP A 172 10.56 0.92 -28.04
CA ASP A 172 11.21 -0.17 -27.30
C ASP A 172 11.94 -1.14 -28.24
N ILE A 173 11.29 -1.60 -29.32
CA ILE A 173 11.90 -2.49 -30.33
C ILE A 173 13.16 -1.86 -30.92
N SER A 174 13.09 -0.58 -31.23
CA SER A 174 14.21 0.21 -31.80
C SER A 174 15.26 0.58 -30.75
N ARG A 175 15.04 0.25 -29.45
CA ARG A 175 15.94 0.59 -28.34
C ARG A 175 16.21 2.08 -28.22
N GLN A 176 15.20 2.91 -28.51
CA GLN A 176 15.34 4.36 -28.45
C GLN A 176 15.66 4.83 -27.04
N GLN A 177 16.55 5.81 -26.92
CA GLN A 177 16.91 6.44 -25.65
C GLN A 177 15.92 7.55 -25.33
N VAL A 178 14.69 7.18 -25.01
CA VAL A 178 13.64 8.08 -24.56
C VAL A 178 13.29 7.79 -23.10
N ALA A 179 12.79 8.81 -22.40
CA ALA A 179 12.40 8.69 -21.00
C ALA A 179 11.10 9.45 -20.73
N VAL A 180 10.28 8.87 -19.85
CA VAL A 180 9.18 9.56 -19.18
C VAL A 180 9.60 9.75 -17.73
N ILE A 181 9.53 10.99 -17.24
CA ILE A 181 10.01 11.34 -15.90
C ILE A 181 8.86 11.61 -14.94
N GLY A 182 9.07 11.31 -13.68
CA GLY A 182 8.15 11.67 -12.62
C GLY A 182 8.21 13.15 -12.25
N HIS A 183 7.21 13.62 -11.55
CA HIS A 183 7.04 15.02 -11.21
C HIS A 183 8.22 15.61 -10.42
N GLU A 184 8.79 14.86 -9.47
CA GLU A 184 9.95 15.30 -8.67
C GLU A 184 11.19 15.52 -9.54
N LEU A 185 11.43 14.65 -10.54
CA LEU A 185 12.52 14.83 -11.49
C LEU A 185 12.32 16.08 -12.35
N GLN A 186 11.08 16.39 -12.74
CA GLN A 186 10.76 17.62 -13.44
C GLN A 186 11.09 18.85 -12.58
N GLU A 187 10.62 18.90 -11.33
CA GLU A 187 10.86 20.04 -10.44
C GLU A 187 12.36 20.27 -10.18
N ARG A 188 13.11 19.19 -9.93
CA ARG A 188 14.52 19.27 -9.52
C ARG A 188 15.49 19.47 -10.67
N LEU A 189 15.25 18.85 -11.84
CA LEU A 189 16.15 18.94 -13.00
C LEU A 189 15.75 20.03 -13.99
N PHE A 190 14.50 20.49 -13.96
CA PHE A 190 13.96 21.45 -14.93
C PHE A 190 13.20 22.60 -14.26
N PRO A 191 13.75 23.26 -13.22
CA PRO A 191 13.03 24.31 -12.50
C PRO A 191 12.55 25.39 -13.46
N GLY A 192 11.24 25.64 -13.51
CA GLY A 192 10.60 26.64 -14.34
C GLY A 192 10.72 26.44 -15.86
N THR A 193 11.20 25.27 -16.31
CA THR A 193 11.36 25.01 -17.76
C THR A 193 10.64 23.73 -18.19
N ASN A 194 10.09 23.73 -19.41
CA ASN A 194 9.48 22.52 -19.98
C ASN A 194 10.56 21.45 -20.20
N PRO A 195 10.41 20.24 -19.63
CA PRO A 195 11.37 19.14 -19.82
C PRO A 195 11.25 18.44 -21.19
N LEU A 196 10.09 18.55 -21.86
CA LEU A 196 9.86 17.85 -23.14
C LEU A 196 10.88 18.28 -24.21
N GLY A 197 11.42 17.29 -24.91
CA GLY A 197 12.44 17.50 -25.94
C GLY A 197 13.85 17.80 -25.42
N LYS A 198 14.05 17.81 -24.09
CA LYS A 198 15.37 17.95 -23.46
C LYS A 198 15.91 16.59 -23.00
N THR A 199 17.22 16.52 -22.77
CA THR A 199 17.87 15.28 -22.36
C THR A 199 18.18 15.25 -20.87
N ILE A 200 18.12 14.05 -20.31
CA ILE A 200 18.64 13.70 -18.99
C ILE A 200 19.72 12.64 -19.18
N ASN A 201 20.72 12.66 -18.32
CA ASN A 201 21.79 11.67 -18.32
C ASN A 201 21.56 10.64 -17.22
N ILE A 202 21.53 9.37 -17.61
CA ILE A 202 21.43 8.23 -16.68
C ILE A 202 22.62 7.32 -16.98
N ARG A 203 23.52 7.18 -16.00
CA ARG A 203 24.73 6.33 -16.13
C ARG A 203 25.57 6.66 -17.39
N GLY A 204 25.76 7.93 -17.69
CA GLY A 204 26.56 8.37 -18.85
C GLY A 204 25.87 8.21 -20.22
N ARG A 205 24.57 7.93 -20.23
CA ARG A 205 23.75 7.87 -21.44
C ARG A 205 22.66 8.93 -21.42
N ASP A 206 22.50 9.60 -22.53
CA ASP A 206 21.47 10.64 -22.67
C ASP A 206 20.15 10.04 -23.12
N PHE A 207 19.09 10.39 -22.41
CA PHE A 207 17.71 10.00 -22.71
C PHE A 207 16.88 11.26 -23.00
N LEU A 208 16.17 11.25 -24.11
CA LEU A 208 15.26 12.34 -24.49
C LEU A 208 13.99 12.25 -23.65
N VAL A 209 13.63 13.30 -22.94
CA VAL A 209 12.38 13.38 -22.19
C VAL A 209 11.21 13.60 -23.14
N ILE A 210 10.29 12.63 -23.20
CA ILE A 210 9.11 12.65 -24.08
C ILE A 210 7.79 12.78 -23.32
N GLY A 211 7.81 12.63 -22.01
CA GLY A 211 6.62 12.76 -21.16
C GLY A 211 6.96 13.00 -19.71
N VAL A 212 5.96 13.50 -18.99
CA VAL A 212 6.00 13.73 -17.54
C VAL A 212 4.78 13.08 -16.93
N GLN A 213 5.00 12.26 -15.91
CA GLN A 213 3.96 11.60 -15.13
C GLN A 213 3.23 12.62 -14.24
N GLU A 214 1.92 12.42 -14.04
CA GLU A 214 1.18 13.13 -12.99
C GLU A 214 1.76 12.83 -11.60
N ARG A 215 1.61 13.78 -10.69
CA ARG A 215 2.10 13.64 -9.33
C ARG A 215 1.32 12.53 -8.60
N LEU A 216 2.04 11.51 -8.14
CA LEU A 216 1.49 10.40 -7.35
C LEU A 216 1.74 10.58 -5.83
N GLY A 217 2.77 11.34 -5.47
CA GLY A 217 3.19 11.52 -4.09
C GLY A 217 4.05 10.36 -3.57
N SER A 218 3.83 9.93 -2.33
CA SER A 218 4.59 8.84 -1.72
C SER A 218 3.72 7.61 -1.47
N ALA A 219 4.34 6.43 -1.55
CA ALA A 219 3.76 5.15 -1.15
C ALA A 219 4.79 4.38 -0.32
N PHE A 220 4.39 3.83 0.82
CA PHE A 220 5.28 3.10 1.75
C PHE A 220 6.56 3.89 2.11
N GLY A 221 6.44 5.22 2.28
CA GLY A 221 7.56 6.10 2.60
C GLY A 221 8.55 6.34 1.45
N GLN A 222 8.27 5.84 0.23
CA GLN A 222 9.08 6.07 -0.96
C GLN A 222 8.37 7.01 -1.92
N SER A 223 9.10 8.00 -2.48
CA SER A 223 8.56 8.86 -3.52
C SER A 223 8.23 8.05 -4.77
N GLN A 224 7.00 8.18 -5.27
CA GLN A 224 6.60 7.63 -6.56
C GLN A 224 6.84 8.62 -7.71
N ASP A 225 7.29 9.82 -7.37
CA ASP A 225 7.56 10.93 -8.29
C ASP A 225 9.05 11.05 -8.63
N SER A 226 9.94 10.37 -7.87
CA SER A 226 11.39 10.30 -8.16
C SER A 226 11.69 9.10 -9.06
N VAL A 227 11.12 9.10 -10.28
CA VAL A 227 11.15 7.97 -11.20
C VAL A 227 11.46 8.41 -12.64
N ALA A 228 12.16 7.55 -13.38
CA ALA A 228 12.33 7.65 -14.83
C ALA A 228 11.96 6.31 -15.48
N TYR A 229 10.96 6.33 -16.34
CA TYR A 229 10.58 5.18 -17.18
C TYR A 229 11.32 5.21 -18.49
N ILE A 230 11.95 4.11 -18.87
CA ILE A 230 12.65 3.94 -20.12
C ILE A 230 12.24 2.65 -20.82
N PRO A 231 12.35 2.53 -22.14
CA PRO A 231 12.10 1.29 -22.84
C PRO A 231 12.97 0.15 -22.29
N TYR A 232 12.38 -1.04 -22.09
CA TYR A 232 13.05 -2.18 -21.47
C TYR A 232 14.32 -2.58 -22.26
N ARG A 233 14.22 -2.60 -23.59
CA ARG A 233 15.36 -2.97 -24.45
C ARG A 233 16.46 -1.91 -24.46
N ALA A 234 16.14 -0.63 -24.24
CA ALA A 234 17.11 0.41 -23.99
C ALA A 234 17.83 0.19 -22.65
N MET A 235 17.09 -0.16 -21.60
CA MET A 235 17.68 -0.53 -20.30
C MET A 235 18.63 -1.73 -20.44
N VAL A 236 18.23 -2.79 -21.12
CA VAL A 236 19.10 -3.96 -21.37
C VAL A 236 20.38 -3.58 -22.12
N ARG A 237 20.31 -2.63 -23.04
CA ARG A 237 21.52 -2.12 -23.75
C ARG A 237 22.51 -1.43 -22.82
N VAL A 238 22.02 -0.75 -21.76
CA VAL A 238 22.88 0.02 -20.83
C VAL A 238 23.37 -0.85 -19.66
N TRP A 239 22.53 -1.73 -19.12
CA TRP A 239 22.83 -2.51 -17.91
C TRP A 239 23.00 -4.00 -18.14
N GLY A 240 22.85 -4.47 -19.39
CA GLY A 240 22.88 -5.88 -19.71
C GLY A 240 21.56 -6.61 -19.37
N THR A 241 21.50 -7.86 -19.77
CA THR A 241 20.36 -8.75 -19.47
C THR A 241 20.38 -9.21 -18.03
N VAL A 242 19.21 -9.52 -17.48
CA VAL A 242 19.05 -10.18 -16.20
C VAL A 242 18.62 -11.62 -16.43
N PRO A 243 19.17 -12.59 -15.68
CA PRO A 243 18.82 -14.01 -15.83
C PRO A 243 17.42 -14.33 -15.26
N ASN A 244 16.86 -13.45 -14.45
CA ASN A 244 15.53 -13.59 -13.86
C ASN A 244 14.74 -12.33 -14.11
N LEU A 245 13.63 -12.46 -14.84
CA LEU A 245 12.69 -11.40 -15.11
C LEU A 245 11.66 -11.30 -14.00
N THR A 246 11.27 -10.08 -13.68
CA THR A 246 9.99 -9.79 -13.04
C THR A 246 9.02 -9.42 -14.15
N VAL A 247 7.88 -10.08 -14.19
CA VAL A 247 6.79 -9.80 -15.13
C VAL A 247 5.70 -9.10 -14.37
N LEU A 248 5.30 -7.95 -14.87
CA LEU A 248 4.14 -7.21 -14.41
C LEU A 248 2.97 -7.53 -15.32
N GLY A 249 1.81 -7.82 -14.76
CA GLY A 249 0.60 -8.17 -15.50
C GLY A 249 -0.64 -7.50 -14.97
N ALA A 250 -1.62 -7.32 -15.85
CA ALA A 250 -2.98 -6.88 -15.50
C ALA A 250 -3.98 -7.52 -16.48
N PRO A 251 -5.24 -7.71 -16.09
CA PRO A 251 -6.28 -8.12 -17.06
C PRO A 251 -6.47 -7.02 -18.11
N ARG A 252 -6.68 -7.42 -19.37
CA ARG A 252 -7.11 -6.47 -20.39
C ARG A 252 -8.54 -6.02 -20.11
N PRO A 253 -8.87 -4.73 -20.25
CA PRO A 253 -10.24 -4.26 -20.04
C PRO A 253 -11.29 -5.03 -20.86
N GLU A 254 -10.90 -5.41 -22.08
CA GLU A 254 -11.79 -6.13 -23.00
C GLU A 254 -12.00 -7.61 -22.63
N SER A 255 -11.12 -8.19 -21.80
CA SER A 255 -11.22 -9.61 -21.40
C SER A 255 -12.33 -9.88 -20.40
N GLY A 256 -12.75 -8.84 -19.65
CA GLY A 256 -13.72 -8.97 -18.57
C GLY A 256 -13.25 -9.81 -17.37
N LEU A 257 -11.96 -10.18 -17.32
CA LEU A 257 -11.40 -10.96 -16.24
C LEU A 257 -11.19 -10.10 -14.99
N SER A 258 -11.47 -10.67 -13.83
CA SER A 258 -11.01 -10.14 -12.54
C SER A 258 -9.50 -10.32 -12.39
N LEU A 259 -8.92 -9.62 -11.41
CA LEU A 259 -7.49 -9.76 -11.11
C LEU A 259 -7.12 -11.21 -10.75
N ASP A 260 -7.95 -11.89 -9.95
CA ASP A 260 -7.70 -13.27 -9.52
C ASP A 260 -7.73 -14.24 -10.70
N GLU A 261 -8.68 -14.09 -11.60
CA GLU A 261 -8.76 -14.90 -12.83
C GLU A 261 -7.56 -14.63 -13.75
N ALA A 262 -7.11 -13.39 -13.85
CA ALA A 262 -5.91 -13.01 -14.59
C ALA A 262 -4.63 -13.63 -14.00
N VAL A 263 -4.51 -13.62 -12.68
CA VAL A 263 -3.42 -14.28 -11.95
C VAL A 263 -3.45 -15.77 -12.17
N ASP A 264 -4.62 -16.40 -12.11
CA ASP A 264 -4.77 -17.85 -12.32
C ASP A 264 -4.47 -18.24 -13.77
N ALA A 265 -4.88 -17.47 -14.77
CA ALA A 265 -4.52 -17.69 -16.16
C ALA A 265 -2.99 -17.66 -16.36
N ALA A 266 -2.32 -16.64 -15.82
CA ALA A 266 -0.85 -16.55 -15.89
C ALA A 266 -0.16 -17.68 -15.11
N ARG A 267 -0.71 -18.06 -13.94
CA ARG A 267 -0.23 -19.19 -13.12
C ARG A 267 -0.32 -20.50 -13.89
N VAL A 268 -1.47 -20.81 -14.48
CA VAL A 268 -1.68 -22.04 -15.26
C VAL A 268 -0.69 -22.10 -16.43
N ALA A 269 -0.53 -21.00 -17.18
CA ALA A 269 0.41 -20.94 -18.29
C ALA A 269 1.87 -21.23 -17.84
N LEU A 270 2.34 -20.62 -16.74
CA LEU A 270 3.68 -20.88 -16.21
C LEU A 270 3.83 -22.30 -15.66
N ARG A 271 2.81 -22.85 -14.99
CA ARG A 271 2.83 -24.24 -14.50
C ARG A 271 2.98 -25.24 -15.66
N VAL A 272 2.26 -25.02 -16.75
CA VAL A 272 2.37 -25.82 -17.98
C VAL A 272 3.79 -25.71 -18.56
N ARG A 273 4.30 -24.49 -18.67
CA ARG A 273 5.66 -24.24 -19.20
C ARG A 273 6.76 -24.86 -18.33
N PHE A 274 6.58 -24.87 -17.02
CA PHE A 274 7.51 -25.51 -16.06
C PHE A 274 7.28 -27.02 -15.92
N LYS A 275 6.29 -27.60 -16.60
CA LYS A 275 5.91 -29.03 -16.51
C LYS A 275 5.64 -29.44 -15.05
N GLN A 276 4.90 -28.60 -14.31
CA GLN A 276 4.53 -28.87 -12.93
C GLN A 276 3.32 -29.77 -12.84
N LYS A 277 3.33 -30.68 -11.86
CA LYS A 277 2.17 -31.51 -11.55
C LYS A 277 1.10 -30.67 -10.81
N PRO A 278 -0.21 -31.02 -10.94
CA PRO A 278 -1.28 -30.30 -10.24
C PRO A 278 -1.09 -30.21 -8.73
N SER A 279 -0.52 -31.24 -8.10
CA SER A 279 -0.28 -31.32 -6.66
C SER A 279 1.00 -30.61 -6.16
N GLU A 280 1.86 -30.15 -7.08
CA GLU A 280 3.08 -29.44 -6.69
C GLU A 280 2.79 -27.97 -6.38
N ALA A 281 3.46 -27.42 -5.38
CA ALA A 281 3.44 -25.99 -5.12
C ALA A 281 4.10 -25.22 -6.28
N ASP A 282 3.67 -23.98 -6.52
CA ASP A 282 4.22 -23.15 -7.58
C ASP A 282 5.73 -22.99 -7.45
N LYS A 283 6.45 -23.04 -8.57
CA LYS A 283 7.90 -22.83 -8.67
C LYS A 283 8.24 -21.41 -9.10
N PHE A 284 7.38 -20.47 -8.75
CA PHE A 284 7.53 -19.01 -8.88
C PHE A 284 6.64 -18.35 -7.85
N ASP A 285 6.86 -17.08 -7.61
CA ASP A 285 6.02 -16.29 -6.71
C ASP A 285 5.13 -15.34 -7.49
N THR A 286 3.94 -15.11 -6.96
CA THR A 286 3.00 -14.07 -7.40
C THR A 286 2.82 -13.06 -6.27
N LEU A 287 2.82 -11.76 -6.60
CA LEU A 287 2.51 -10.70 -5.66
C LEU A 287 1.34 -9.88 -6.21
N THR A 288 0.27 -9.82 -5.45
CA THR A 288 -0.92 -9.03 -5.74
C THR A 288 -1.10 -7.92 -4.72
N PRO A 289 -1.88 -6.86 -5.02
CA PRO A 289 -2.24 -5.85 -4.03
C PRO A 289 -2.87 -6.45 -2.77
N ASP A 290 -3.73 -7.45 -2.92
CA ASP A 290 -4.38 -8.15 -1.80
C ASP A 290 -3.41 -8.90 -0.91
N ALA A 291 -2.39 -9.53 -1.49
CA ALA A 291 -1.34 -10.19 -0.71
C ALA A 291 -0.57 -9.20 0.17
N ILE A 292 -0.34 -7.99 -0.33
CA ILE A 292 0.33 -6.92 0.44
C ILE A 292 -0.58 -6.42 1.55
N ARG A 293 -1.86 -6.14 1.24
CA ARG A 293 -2.87 -5.74 2.23
C ARG A 293 -3.01 -6.80 3.33
N GLY A 294 -3.10 -8.06 2.95
CA GLY A 294 -3.15 -9.19 3.90
C GLY A 294 -1.91 -9.28 4.79
N PHE A 295 -0.73 -9.02 4.25
CA PHE A 295 0.51 -8.99 5.05
C PHE A 295 0.49 -7.86 6.09
N ILE A 296 0.05 -6.66 5.70
CA ILE A 296 -0.08 -5.51 6.61
C ILE A 296 -1.14 -5.78 7.67
N ALA A 297 -2.32 -6.31 7.29
CA ALA A 297 -3.39 -6.68 8.22
C ALA A 297 -2.93 -7.73 9.26
N ASN A 298 -2.08 -8.68 8.87
CA ASN A 298 -1.50 -9.63 9.81
C ASN A 298 -0.58 -8.94 10.84
N ILE A 299 0.22 -7.96 10.41
CA ILE A 299 1.07 -7.19 11.32
C ILE A 299 0.23 -6.36 12.29
N THR A 300 -0.78 -5.64 11.80
CA THR A 300 -1.70 -4.84 12.64
C THR A 300 -2.50 -5.73 13.60
N GLY A 301 -2.90 -6.92 13.15
CA GLY A 301 -3.53 -7.94 14.00
C GLY A 301 -2.64 -8.39 15.16
N LEU A 302 -1.36 -8.66 14.92
CA LEU A 302 -0.40 -9.02 15.98
C LEU A 302 -0.21 -7.89 16.99
N ILE A 303 -0.16 -6.63 16.54
CA ILE A 303 -0.10 -5.46 17.44
C ILE A 303 -1.34 -5.41 18.33
N SER A 304 -2.53 -5.63 17.76
CA SER A 304 -3.80 -5.64 18.50
C SER A 304 -3.85 -6.71 19.58
N VAL A 305 -3.37 -7.92 19.29
CA VAL A 305 -3.32 -9.04 20.25
C VAL A 305 -2.45 -8.74 21.47
N VAL A 306 -1.42 -7.91 21.32
CA VAL A 306 -0.54 -7.50 22.43
C VAL A 306 -1.11 -6.30 23.19
N VAL A 307 -1.57 -5.29 22.49
CA VAL A 307 -1.97 -4.01 23.07
C VAL A 307 -3.30 -4.10 23.82
N VAL A 308 -4.29 -4.83 23.28
CA VAL A 308 -5.62 -4.94 23.90
C VAL A 308 -5.56 -5.58 25.30
N PRO A 309 -4.87 -6.69 25.55
CA PRO A 309 -4.73 -7.24 26.90
C PRO A 309 -3.98 -6.31 27.87
N VAL A 310 -2.91 -5.64 27.39
CA VAL A 310 -2.14 -4.69 28.23
C VAL A 310 -3.01 -3.54 28.70
N THR A 311 -3.83 -2.98 27.81
CA THR A 311 -4.78 -1.91 28.18
C THR A 311 -5.91 -2.40 29.08
N ALA A 312 -6.40 -3.63 28.87
CA ALA A 312 -7.41 -4.25 29.73
C ALA A 312 -6.90 -4.48 31.17
N ILE A 313 -5.65 -4.93 31.33
CA ILE A 313 -5.00 -5.07 32.64
C ILE A 313 -4.87 -3.70 33.33
N SER A 314 -4.48 -2.66 32.60
CA SER A 314 -4.39 -1.28 33.13
C SER A 314 -5.74 -0.72 33.62
N LEU A 315 -6.86 -1.24 33.10
CA LEU A 315 -8.21 -0.87 33.56
C LEU A 315 -8.66 -1.66 34.80
N LEU A 316 -8.07 -2.85 35.07
CA LEU A 316 -8.41 -3.69 36.21
C LEU A 316 -7.65 -3.34 37.49
N VAL A 317 -6.50 -2.66 37.37
CA VAL A 317 -5.65 -2.19 38.46
C VAL A 317 -6.05 -0.79 38.90
#